data_de7bddd13b53fed0ca7a937fb0a9c7f1
#
_entry.id   de7bddd13b53fed0ca7a937fb0a9c7f1
#
_cell.length_a   1.000
_cell.length_b   1.000
_cell.length_c   1.000
_cell.angle_alpha   90.00
_cell.angle_beta   90.00
_cell.angle_gamma   90.00
#
_symmetry.space_group_name_H-M   'P 1'
#
loop_
_entity.id
_entity.type
_entity.pdbx_description
1 polymer ?
#
loop_
_entity_poly.entity_id
_entity_poly.type
_entity_poly.pdbx_seq_one_letter_code
_entity_poly.pdbx_strand_id
1 'polypeptide(L)'
;MQIHDTAFIAPGAVVQGDVTIGENSGIWYNAVVRGDRDSIVIGKESNIQDNAVVHLGSGYPVEIGDHVTIGHGAIVHGCKIGDNTVIGMGAILMNGCKIGKNCIIGAGALVTQNVEIPDNSLVVGNPGKVKRAVTEEEIRWNLENARIYVEEAQEEKRALS
;
A
#
# COMPACT_ATOMS: atom_id res chain seq x y z
N MET A 1 3.70 -18.39 -0.99
CA MET A 1 2.94 -17.50 -0.08
C MET A 1 3.51 -17.60 1.32
N GLN A 2 3.87 -16.48 1.91
CA GLN A 2 4.39 -16.38 3.29
C GLN A 2 3.64 -15.25 4.00
N ILE A 3 2.80 -15.59 4.95
CA ILE A 3 2.02 -14.60 5.72
C ILE A 3 2.45 -14.72 7.18
N HIS A 4 2.89 -13.60 7.77
CA HIS A 4 3.30 -13.56 9.17
C HIS A 4 2.10 -13.87 10.08
N ASP A 5 2.31 -14.60 11.18
CA ASP A 5 1.23 -15.05 12.09
C ASP A 5 0.44 -13.89 12.72
N THR A 6 1.06 -12.73 12.87
CA THR A 6 0.40 -11.53 13.40
C THR A 6 -0.38 -10.75 12.36
N ALA A 7 -0.21 -11.04 11.07
CA ALA A 7 -0.94 -10.35 10.01
C ALA A 7 -2.45 -10.61 10.10
N PHE A 8 -3.22 -9.62 9.70
CA PHE A 8 -4.68 -9.70 9.62
C PHE A 8 -5.12 -9.84 8.17
N ILE A 9 -5.91 -10.86 7.89
CA ILE A 9 -6.58 -11.06 6.59
C ILE A 9 -8.07 -11.04 6.85
N ALA A 10 -8.73 -9.97 6.45
CA ALA A 10 -10.16 -9.80 6.67
C ALA A 10 -11.01 -10.81 5.88
N PRO A 11 -12.18 -11.20 6.38
CA PRO A 11 -13.14 -11.97 5.60
C PRO A 11 -13.44 -11.31 4.25
N GLY A 12 -13.41 -12.10 3.17
CA GLY A 12 -13.61 -11.61 1.80
C GLY A 12 -12.38 -10.99 1.13
N ALA A 13 -11.29 -10.78 1.86
CA ALA A 13 -10.01 -10.45 1.23
C ALA A 13 -9.45 -11.67 0.49
N VAL A 14 -8.80 -11.42 -0.65
CA VAL A 14 -8.19 -12.47 -1.46
C VAL A 14 -6.68 -12.26 -1.49
N VAL A 15 -5.94 -13.27 -1.04
CA VAL A 15 -4.47 -13.29 -1.13
C VAL A 15 -4.09 -14.55 -1.91
N GLN A 16 -3.42 -14.39 -3.05
CA GLN A 16 -3.11 -15.49 -3.96
C GLN A 16 -1.72 -15.33 -4.61
N GLY A 17 -1.06 -16.46 -4.82
CA GLY A 17 0.18 -16.53 -5.59
C GLY A 17 1.43 -16.28 -4.75
N ASP A 18 2.47 -15.73 -5.36
CA ASP A 18 3.74 -15.41 -4.70
C ASP A 18 3.63 -14.10 -3.92
N VAL A 19 3.12 -14.20 -2.70
CA VAL A 19 2.86 -13.07 -1.81
C VAL A 19 3.55 -13.28 -0.47
N THR A 20 4.26 -12.26 -0.01
CA THR A 20 4.84 -12.17 1.34
C THR A 20 4.20 -11.00 2.07
N ILE A 21 3.68 -11.24 3.28
CA ILE A 21 3.07 -10.23 4.14
C ILE A 21 3.79 -10.21 5.48
N GLY A 22 4.31 -9.03 5.83
CA GLY A 22 5.07 -8.80 7.04
C GLY A 22 4.24 -8.72 8.32
N GLU A 23 4.96 -8.62 9.43
CA GLU A 23 4.42 -8.53 10.79
C GLU A 23 3.39 -7.40 10.93
N ASN A 24 2.28 -7.67 11.62
CA ASN A 24 1.21 -6.72 11.93
C ASN A 24 0.59 -5.98 10.74
N SER A 25 0.81 -6.46 9.53
CA SER A 25 0.17 -5.88 8.34
C SER A 25 -1.26 -6.38 8.18
N GLY A 26 -2.13 -5.53 7.62
CA GLY A 26 -3.55 -5.82 7.45
C GLY A 26 -3.99 -5.81 5.98
N ILE A 27 -4.69 -6.86 5.56
CA ILE A 27 -5.40 -6.91 4.28
C ILE A 27 -6.89 -6.86 4.59
N TRP A 28 -7.53 -5.75 4.24
CA TRP A 28 -8.89 -5.43 4.68
C TRP A 28 -9.98 -6.00 3.77
N TYR A 29 -11.21 -5.72 4.10
CA TYR A 29 -12.38 -6.36 3.47
C TYR A 29 -12.40 -6.16 1.96
N ASN A 30 -12.59 -7.24 1.21
CA ASN A 30 -12.66 -7.28 -0.24
C ASN A 30 -11.40 -6.76 -0.97
N ALA A 31 -10.30 -6.54 -0.26
CA ALA A 31 -9.04 -6.22 -0.91
C ALA A 31 -8.50 -7.46 -1.63
N VAL A 32 -7.82 -7.25 -2.76
CA VAL A 32 -7.22 -8.32 -3.56
C VAL A 32 -5.71 -8.11 -3.66
N VAL A 33 -4.93 -9.10 -3.22
CA VAL A 33 -3.47 -9.14 -3.36
C VAL A 33 -3.13 -10.39 -4.16
N ARG A 34 -2.78 -10.23 -5.45
CA ARG A 34 -2.62 -11.35 -6.36
C ARG A 34 -1.27 -11.33 -7.09
N GLY A 35 -0.35 -12.19 -6.62
CA GLY A 35 0.99 -12.39 -7.19
C GLY A 35 1.06 -13.60 -8.12
N ASP A 36 0.33 -13.58 -9.22
CA ASP A 36 0.20 -14.71 -10.15
C ASP A 36 1.20 -14.66 -11.33
N ARG A 37 1.89 -13.56 -11.52
CA ARG A 37 2.86 -13.35 -12.61
C ARG A 37 4.27 -13.01 -12.12
N ASP A 38 4.38 -12.50 -10.90
CA ASP A 38 5.63 -12.13 -10.25
C ASP A 38 5.34 -12.00 -8.74
N SER A 39 6.34 -11.60 -7.94
CA SER A 39 6.23 -11.51 -6.49
C SER A 39 5.60 -10.21 -6.01
N ILE A 40 4.87 -10.31 -4.91
CA ILE A 40 4.39 -9.18 -4.10
C ILE A 40 4.99 -9.31 -2.71
N VAL A 41 5.70 -8.28 -2.26
CA VAL A 41 6.22 -8.20 -0.90
C VAL A 41 5.60 -6.99 -0.21
N ILE A 42 4.94 -7.23 0.91
CA ILE A 42 4.38 -6.21 1.80
C ILE A 42 5.17 -6.24 3.10
N GLY A 43 5.75 -5.12 3.48
CA GLY A 43 6.53 -4.95 4.70
C GLY A 43 5.67 -5.09 5.97
N LYS A 44 6.23 -4.70 7.10
CA LYS A 44 5.54 -4.76 8.39
C LYS A 44 4.68 -3.51 8.64
N GLU A 45 3.63 -3.70 9.45
CA GLU A 45 2.75 -2.61 9.90
C GLU A 45 2.17 -1.78 8.74
N SER A 46 1.99 -2.42 7.59
CA SER A 46 1.37 -1.82 6.39
C SER A 46 -0.06 -2.30 6.23
N ASN A 47 -0.90 -1.50 5.58
CA ASN A 47 -2.30 -1.85 5.40
C ASN A 47 -2.75 -1.67 3.95
N ILE A 48 -3.47 -2.66 3.46
CA ILE A 48 -4.17 -2.66 2.18
C ILE A 48 -5.65 -2.58 2.49
N GLN A 49 -6.22 -1.40 2.31
CA GLN A 49 -7.57 -1.09 2.78
C GLN A 49 -8.66 -1.68 1.89
N ASP A 50 -9.90 -1.55 2.34
CA ASP A 50 -11.08 -2.14 1.72
C ASP A 50 -11.15 -1.85 0.22
N ASN A 51 -11.47 -2.87 -0.56
CA ASN A 51 -11.60 -2.82 -2.01
C ASN A 51 -10.33 -2.39 -2.79
N ALA A 52 -9.18 -2.28 -2.14
CA ALA A 52 -7.93 -1.99 -2.84
C ALA A 52 -7.45 -3.22 -3.61
N VAL A 53 -6.72 -2.98 -4.70
CA VAL A 53 -6.15 -4.04 -5.53
C VAL A 53 -4.64 -3.88 -5.61
N VAL A 54 -3.92 -4.93 -5.27
CA VAL A 54 -2.48 -5.05 -5.48
C VAL A 54 -2.24 -6.19 -6.48
N HIS A 55 -1.76 -5.83 -7.64
CA HIS A 55 -1.49 -6.78 -8.72
C HIS A 55 -0.23 -6.36 -9.49
N LEU A 56 0.12 -7.10 -10.53
CA LEU A 56 1.34 -6.86 -11.29
C LEU A 56 1.26 -7.45 -12.70
N GLY A 57 2.13 -6.94 -13.57
CA GLY A 57 2.47 -7.59 -14.84
C GLY A 57 3.78 -8.36 -14.74
N SER A 58 4.05 -9.27 -15.65
CA SER A 58 5.31 -10.01 -15.70
C SER A 58 6.50 -9.05 -15.81
N GLY A 59 7.50 -9.21 -14.94
CA GLY A 59 8.69 -8.36 -14.88
C GLY A 59 8.49 -7.05 -14.09
N TYR A 60 7.36 -6.89 -13.42
CA TYR A 60 7.04 -5.73 -12.58
C TYR A 60 6.62 -6.18 -11.18
N PRO A 61 7.53 -6.71 -10.34
CA PRO A 61 7.20 -7.10 -8.99
C PRO A 61 6.70 -5.90 -8.17
N VAL A 62 5.87 -6.18 -7.18
CA VAL A 62 5.42 -5.17 -6.23
C VAL A 62 6.22 -5.28 -4.95
N GLU A 63 6.78 -4.16 -4.52
CA GLU A 63 7.42 -4.02 -3.22
C GLU A 63 6.76 -2.87 -2.46
N ILE A 64 6.11 -3.18 -1.37
CA ILE A 64 5.51 -2.22 -0.44
C ILE A 64 6.34 -2.26 0.85
N GLY A 65 6.87 -1.12 1.26
CA GLY A 65 7.71 -0.98 2.43
C GLY A 65 6.96 -1.14 3.76
N ASP A 66 7.59 -0.72 4.83
CA ASP A 66 7.04 -0.72 6.17
C ASP A 66 6.18 0.53 6.43
N HIS A 67 5.15 0.40 7.29
CA HIS A 67 4.25 1.50 7.67
C HIS A 67 3.58 2.21 6.48
N VAL A 68 3.29 1.47 5.41
CA VAL A 68 2.63 1.99 4.21
C VAL A 68 1.13 1.81 4.31
N THR A 69 0.40 2.85 3.93
CA THR A 69 -1.06 2.80 3.80
C THR A 69 -1.46 2.80 2.33
N ILE A 70 -2.19 1.76 1.91
CA ILE A 70 -2.86 1.72 0.61
C ILE A 70 -4.34 1.97 0.84
N GLY A 71 -4.81 3.16 0.48
CA GLY A 71 -6.16 3.65 0.77
C GLY A 71 -7.26 2.87 0.07
N HIS A 72 -8.48 3.03 0.56
CA HIS A 72 -9.67 2.35 0.04
C HIS A 72 -9.80 2.50 -1.48
N GLY A 73 -10.00 1.39 -2.16
CA GLY A 73 -10.22 1.37 -3.61
C GLY A 73 -9.01 1.77 -4.47
N ALA A 74 -7.84 1.96 -3.89
CA ALA A 74 -6.61 2.25 -4.65
C ALA A 74 -6.18 1.02 -5.46
N ILE A 75 -5.49 1.28 -6.57
CA ILE A 75 -4.92 0.24 -7.42
C ILE A 75 -3.39 0.42 -7.45
N VAL A 76 -2.69 -0.58 -6.94
CA VAL A 76 -1.23 -0.67 -6.97
C VAL A 76 -0.85 -1.75 -7.96
N HIS A 77 -0.28 -1.37 -9.09
CA HIS A 77 0.01 -2.30 -10.17
C HIS A 77 1.48 -2.25 -10.59
N GLY A 78 2.25 -3.28 -10.21
CA GLY A 78 3.63 -3.48 -10.65
C GLY A 78 4.60 -2.38 -10.26
N CYS A 79 4.57 -1.89 -9.02
CA CYS A 79 5.37 -0.74 -8.59
C CYS A 79 6.04 -0.95 -7.21
N LYS A 80 6.95 -0.04 -6.88
CA LYS A 80 7.66 -0.02 -5.60
C LYS A 80 7.24 1.19 -4.78
N ILE A 81 6.98 0.99 -3.51
CA ILE A 81 6.52 2.03 -2.58
C ILE A 81 7.42 2.00 -1.34
N GLY A 82 8.06 3.13 -1.07
CA GLY A 82 8.94 3.30 0.09
C GLY A 82 8.18 3.39 1.40
N ASP A 83 8.93 3.23 2.50
CA ASP A 83 8.38 3.22 3.86
C ASP A 83 7.61 4.51 4.19
N ASN A 84 6.67 4.38 5.12
CA ASN A 84 5.90 5.50 5.67
C ASN A 84 5.21 6.37 4.59
N THR A 85 4.74 5.76 3.52
CA THR A 85 4.05 6.41 2.41
C THR A 85 2.55 6.11 2.46
N VAL A 86 1.74 7.08 2.11
CA VAL A 86 0.28 6.95 1.98
C VAL A 86 -0.11 7.05 0.52
N ILE A 87 -0.79 6.02 0.03
CA ILE A 87 -1.47 6.03 -1.27
C ILE A 87 -2.93 6.32 -0.99
N GLY A 88 -3.41 7.47 -1.44
CA GLY A 88 -4.75 7.95 -1.17
C GLY A 88 -5.85 7.10 -1.79
N MET A 89 -7.07 7.25 -1.27
CA MET A 89 -8.26 6.53 -1.74
C MET A 89 -8.43 6.68 -3.26
N GLY A 90 -8.63 5.56 -3.95
CA GLY A 90 -8.89 5.55 -5.39
C GLY A 90 -7.71 5.97 -6.28
N ALA A 91 -6.52 6.17 -5.73
CA ALA A 91 -5.33 6.44 -6.53
C ALA A 91 -4.93 5.22 -7.36
N ILE A 92 -4.30 5.46 -8.50
CA ILE A 92 -3.85 4.40 -9.43
C ILE A 92 -2.34 4.56 -9.65
N LEU A 93 -1.60 3.50 -9.35
CA LEU A 93 -0.15 3.40 -9.61
C LEU A 93 0.09 2.37 -10.70
N MET A 94 0.75 2.77 -11.80
CA MET A 94 0.98 1.90 -12.96
C MET A 94 2.36 1.25 -12.93
N ASN A 95 2.54 0.23 -13.78
CA ASN A 95 3.76 -0.59 -13.85
C ASN A 95 5.04 0.23 -13.87
N GLY A 96 6.01 -0.20 -13.08
CA GLY A 96 7.35 0.35 -13.05
C GLY A 96 7.47 1.69 -12.33
N CYS A 97 6.38 2.26 -11.81
CA CYS A 97 6.52 3.48 -11.02
C CYS A 97 7.21 3.17 -9.69
N LYS A 98 7.93 4.17 -9.18
CA LYS A 98 8.64 4.09 -7.90
C LYS A 98 8.25 5.28 -7.05
N ILE A 99 7.65 5.01 -5.91
CA ILE A 99 7.29 6.03 -4.93
C ILE A 99 8.30 5.98 -3.80
N GLY A 100 8.87 7.11 -3.46
CA GLY A 100 9.84 7.23 -2.36
C GLY A 100 9.22 7.05 -0.98
N LYS A 101 10.04 7.30 0.04
CA LYS A 101 9.65 7.27 1.45
C LYS A 101 8.93 8.55 1.85
N ASN A 102 8.10 8.47 2.89
CA ASN A 102 7.39 9.62 3.46
C ASN A 102 6.56 10.41 2.44
N CYS A 103 6.08 9.76 1.38
CA CYS A 103 5.26 10.39 0.36
C CYS A 103 3.77 10.36 0.72
N ILE A 104 3.02 11.26 0.11
CA ILE A 104 1.57 11.23 0.07
C ILE A 104 1.14 11.32 -1.39
N ILE A 105 0.51 10.27 -1.88
CA ILE A 105 -0.17 10.26 -3.18
C ILE A 105 -1.63 10.59 -2.90
N GLY A 106 -2.08 11.73 -3.40
CA GLY A 106 -3.42 12.23 -3.13
C GLY A 106 -4.52 11.31 -3.65
N ALA A 107 -5.71 11.39 -3.05
CA ALA A 107 -6.87 10.62 -3.48
C ALA A 107 -7.15 10.82 -4.96
N GLY A 108 -7.42 9.74 -5.69
CA GLY A 108 -7.73 9.76 -7.12
C GLY A 108 -6.57 10.14 -8.04
N ALA A 109 -5.36 10.31 -7.53
CA ALA A 109 -4.20 10.61 -8.36
C ALA A 109 -3.82 9.42 -9.25
N LEU A 110 -3.30 9.72 -10.44
CA LEU A 110 -2.76 8.72 -11.37
C LEU A 110 -1.25 8.89 -11.50
N VAL A 111 -0.48 7.91 -11.04
CA VAL A 111 0.96 7.83 -11.30
C VAL A 111 1.19 6.89 -12.48
N THR A 112 1.65 7.43 -13.59
CA THR A 112 1.81 6.69 -14.84
C THR A 112 3.06 5.80 -14.84
N GLN A 113 3.18 4.95 -15.87
CA GLN A 113 4.26 3.96 -15.97
C GLN A 113 5.65 4.60 -15.86
N ASN A 114 6.53 3.92 -15.12
CA ASN A 114 7.94 4.24 -14.97
C ASN A 114 8.24 5.62 -14.34
N VAL A 115 7.23 6.31 -13.81
CA VAL A 115 7.44 7.57 -13.10
C VAL A 115 8.12 7.30 -11.75
N GLU A 116 9.13 8.10 -11.45
CA GLU A 116 9.81 8.08 -10.16
C GLU A 116 9.39 9.31 -9.34
N ILE A 117 8.86 9.07 -8.16
CA ILE A 117 8.48 10.10 -7.18
C ILE A 117 9.53 10.11 -6.08
N PRO A 118 10.26 11.21 -5.88
CA PRO A 118 11.29 11.30 -4.86
C PRO A 118 10.69 11.26 -3.44
N ASP A 119 11.53 10.93 -2.46
CA ASP A 119 11.15 10.94 -1.06
C ASP A 119 10.51 12.28 -0.66
N ASN A 120 9.64 12.24 0.33
CA ASN A 120 9.00 13.43 0.93
C ASN A 120 8.16 14.26 -0.06
N SER A 121 7.52 13.64 -1.04
CA SER A 121 6.71 14.32 -2.04
C SER A 121 5.21 14.18 -1.79
N LEU A 122 4.48 15.27 -1.96
CA LEU A 122 3.03 15.25 -2.14
C LEU A 122 2.72 15.28 -3.64
N VAL A 123 2.01 14.25 -4.11
CA VAL A 123 1.59 14.10 -5.51
C VAL A 123 0.08 14.21 -5.61
N VAL A 124 -0.43 15.00 -6.53
CA VAL A 124 -1.86 15.14 -6.79
C VAL A 124 -2.17 15.18 -8.28
N GLY A 125 -3.37 14.77 -8.61
CA GLY A 125 -3.93 14.98 -9.95
C GLY A 125 -3.86 13.77 -10.88
N ASN A 126 -4.42 13.97 -12.08
CA ASN A 126 -4.44 13.02 -13.19
C ASN A 126 -4.07 13.75 -14.50
N PRO A 127 -2.83 13.58 -15.04
CA PRO A 127 -1.74 12.80 -14.44
C PRO A 127 -1.19 13.43 -13.16
N GLY A 128 -0.74 12.57 -12.24
CA GLY A 128 -0.19 12.98 -10.95
C GLY A 128 1.14 13.73 -11.10
N LYS A 129 1.28 14.83 -10.37
CA LYS A 129 2.49 15.66 -10.34
C LYS A 129 2.86 16.00 -8.89
N VAL A 130 4.16 16.09 -8.63
CA VAL A 130 4.64 16.60 -7.35
C VAL A 130 4.18 18.05 -7.19
N LYS A 131 3.37 18.29 -6.18
CA LYS A 131 2.82 19.61 -5.86
C LYS A 131 3.74 20.40 -4.93
N ARG A 132 4.28 19.73 -3.92
CA ARG A 132 5.18 20.27 -2.90
C ARG A 132 5.84 19.14 -2.12
N ALA A 133 6.78 19.50 -1.26
CA ALA A 133 7.26 18.58 -0.23
C ALA A 133 6.17 18.34 0.84
N VAL A 134 6.15 17.16 1.43
CA VAL A 134 5.35 16.90 2.63
C VAL A 134 5.97 17.62 3.84
N THR A 135 5.13 17.97 4.80
CA THR A 135 5.58 18.59 6.06
C THR A 135 6.01 17.52 7.06
N GLU A 136 6.78 17.88 8.09
CA GLU A 136 7.12 16.97 9.19
C GLU A 136 5.88 16.47 9.94
N GLU A 137 4.85 17.30 10.07
CA GLU A 137 3.57 16.89 10.66
C GLU A 137 2.87 15.82 9.81
N GLU A 138 2.88 15.95 8.50
CA GLU A 138 2.32 14.95 7.57
C GLU A 138 3.11 13.64 7.63
N ILE A 139 4.44 13.68 7.76
CA ILE A 139 5.27 12.49 7.94
C ILE A 139 4.88 11.75 9.22
N ARG A 140 4.72 12.48 10.33
CA ARG A 140 4.26 11.89 11.60
C ARG A 140 2.85 11.33 11.48
N TRP A 141 1.96 12.02 10.78
CA TRP A 141 0.61 11.57 10.53
C TRP A 141 0.57 10.26 9.72
N ASN A 142 1.42 10.13 8.71
CA ASN A 142 1.52 8.88 7.94
C ASN A 142 1.83 7.70 8.86
N LEU A 143 2.79 7.86 9.77
CA LEU A 143 3.18 6.83 10.74
C LEU A 143 2.04 6.53 11.72
N GLU A 144 1.39 7.57 12.24
CA GLU A 144 0.26 7.42 13.16
C GLU A 144 -0.93 6.71 12.49
N ASN A 145 -1.22 7.04 11.26
CA ASN A 145 -2.28 6.38 10.50
C ASN A 145 -2.00 4.88 10.32
N ALA A 146 -0.76 4.51 9.99
CA ALA A 146 -0.36 3.11 9.90
C ALA A 146 -0.53 2.40 11.25
N ARG A 147 -0.13 3.04 12.36
CA ARG A 147 -0.29 2.50 13.72
C ARG A 147 -1.75 2.27 14.09
N ILE A 148 -2.64 3.21 13.77
CA ILE A 148 -4.08 3.07 14.00
C ILE A 148 -4.60 1.81 13.29
N TYR A 149 -4.23 1.60 12.04
CA TYR A 149 -4.65 0.41 11.29
C TYR A 149 -4.08 -0.90 11.85
N VAL A 150 -2.90 -0.87 12.46
CA VAL A 150 -2.39 -2.04 13.20
C VAL A 150 -3.28 -2.36 14.39
N GLU A 151 -3.65 -1.36 15.18
CA GLU A 151 -4.53 -1.53 16.35
C GLU A 151 -5.91 -2.07 15.94
N GLU A 152 -6.53 -1.44 14.94
CA GLU A 152 -7.83 -1.88 14.40
C GLU A 152 -7.77 -3.32 13.87
N ALA A 153 -6.71 -3.67 13.13
CA ALA A 153 -6.51 -5.02 12.61
C ALA A 153 -6.42 -6.07 13.72
N GLN A 154 -5.73 -5.76 14.82
CA GLN A 154 -5.64 -6.65 15.97
C GLN A 154 -6.96 -6.76 16.74
N GLU A 155 -7.75 -5.69 16.79
CA GLU A 155 -9.10 -5.72 17.36
C GLU A 155 -10.05 -6.59 16.53
N GLU A 156 -10.07 -6.40 15.21
CA GLU A 156 -10.85 -7.23 14.29
C GLU A 156 -10.44 -8.71 14.36
N LYS A 157 -9.15 -8.99 14.38
CA LYS A 157 -8.63 -10.36 14.52
C LYS A 157 -9.15 -11.04 15.80
N ARG A 158 -9.17 -10.32 16.91
CA ARG A 158 -9.74 -10.84 18.17
C ARG A 158 -11.27 -11.03 18.09
N ALA A 159 -11.98 -10.11 17.45
CA ALA A 159 -13.42 -10.19 17.32
C ALA A 159 -13.89 -11.36 16.42
N LEU A 160 -13.04 -11.79 15.46
CA LEU A 160 -13.33 -12.88 14.54
C LEU A 160 -12.82 -14.26 15.03
N SER A 161 -12.08 -14.29 16.13
CA SER A 161 -11.59 -15.52 16.75
C SER A 161 -12.60 -16.09 17.71
#